data_4653efc8e4699021b3f80e641793af87
#
_entry.id   4653efc8e4699021b3f80e641793af87
#
_cell.length_a   1.000
_cell.length_b   1.000
_cell.length_c   1.000
_cell.angle_alpha   90.00
_cell.angle_beta   90.00
_cell.angle_gamma   90.00
#
_symmetry.space_group_name_H-M   'P 1'
#
loop_
_entity.id
_entity.type
_entity.pdbx_description
1 polymer ?
#
loop_
_entity_poly.entity_id
_entity_poly.type
_entity_poly.pdbx_seq_one_letter_code
_entity_poly.pdbx_strand_id
1 'polypeptide(L)'
;MWERQRAIAGATAGRGIFAATLALAFALAALLAPTTASARHRASSHHARTNWANVSLTDPSKDAALIMDGVTGRVLYARNAHALRHPASLTKMMTLYMLFESLKRGQTSMATMMPVSEHAAIQHPTKLYLHTGESIDVDDAIKAIVVLSANDVAVVIAEYLGGTEDHFGEMMTQKARQLGMNDTFYHNASGLPDDRQISTATDLATLARHLAYDFPQYFHYWSTTGFTYRGRYYHGHDNLLGRYDGADGIKTGYTEGSGFNLVSSVTRNNTQIIGVVMGGRTAHMRDTEMMRMLDATYTQFAQNPSRVAHRNIPWRAVASNDAPPIAAGSPVGR
;
A
#
# COMPACT_ATOMS: atom_id res chain seq x y z
N MET A 1 10.25 12.46 -61.79
CA MET A 1 9.10 12.56 -62.69
C MET A 1 7.94 13.04 -61.89
N TRP A 2 7.65 14.25 -62.15
CA TRP A 2 6.47 15.09 -62.25
C TRP A 2 5.77 15.36 -60.92
N GLU A 3 6.04 16.54 -60.36
CA GLU A 3 5.59 17.93 -60.60
C GLU A 3 4.12 18.12 -60.38
N ARG A 4 3.82 18.97 -59.32
CA ARG A 4 3.39 20.39 -59.40
C ARG A 4 1.95 20.52 -59.84
N GLN A 5 1.13 21.39 -59.35
CA GLN A 5 1.20 22.79 -58.95
C GLN A 5 -0.18 23.22 -58.43
N ARG A 6 -0.19 24.13 -57.48
CA ARG A 6 -0.77 25.49 -57.51
C ARG A 6 -2.27 25.61 -57.72
N ALA A 7 -2.97 26.57 -57.26
CA ALA A 7 -2.81 27.74 -56.39
C ALA A 7 -4.10 28.59 -56.47
N ILE A 8 -4.24 29.53 -55.57
CA ILE A 8 -4.73 30.90 -55.70
C ILE A 8 -6.26 31.13 -55.64
N ALA A 9 -6.66 31.81 -54.64
CA ALA A 9 -6.99 33.20 -54.39
C ALA A 9 -8.44 33.67 -54.63
N GLY A 10 -8.86 34.54 -53.81
CA GLY A 10 -9.42 35.86 -53.93
C GLY A 10 -10.66 36.07 -53.08
N ALA A 11 -10.62 36.84 -52.02
CA ALA A 11 -10.74 38.26 -51.86
C ALA A 11 -12.08 38.85 -52.34
N THR A 12 -12.78 39.51 -51.45
CA THR A 12 -13.20 40.92 -51.35
C THR A 12 -14.45 41.03 -50.48
N ALA A 13 -14.45 41.69 -49.38
CA ALA A 13 -14.70 43.09 -49.11
C ALA A 13 -16.09 43.60 -49.50
N GLY A 14 -16.83 44.07 -48.54
CA GLY A 14 -18.09 44.78 -48.70
C GLY A 14 -18.55 45.44 -47.42
N ARG A 15 -18.18 46.71 -47.29
CA ARG A 15 -18.64 47.67 -46.25
C ARG A 15 -20.10 48.06 -46.47
N GLY A 16 -20.81 48.33 -45.38
CA GLY A 16 -22.10 49.00 -45.44
C GLY A 16 -22.56 49.53 -44.10
N ILE A 17 -22.26 50.78 -43.88
CA ILE A 17 -22.71 51.68 -42.80
C ILE A 17 -24.09 52.19 -43.08
N PHE A 18 -24.96 52.34 -42.07
CA PHE A 18 -25.97 53.40 -41.85
C PHE A 18 -26.64 53.11 -40.52
N ALA A 19 -26.50 53.82 -39.51
CA ALA A 19 -26.76 55.20 -39.03
C ALA A 19 -28.26 55.51 -38.78
N ALA A 20 -28.51 55.79 -37.50
CA ALA A 20 -29.37 56.85 -36.91
C ALA A 20 -30.87 56.68 -37.04
N THR A 21 -31.63 56.89 -36.05
CA THR A 21 -32.01 58.01 -35.15
C THR A 21 -33.43 57.85 -34.59
N LEU A 22 -33.64 58.43 -33.38
CA LEU A 22 -34.79 59.11 -32.80
C LEU A 22 -36.05 58.26 -32.47
N ALA A 23 -36.80 58.48 -31.41
CA ALA A 23 -36.92 59.52 -30.39
C ALA A 23 -37.75 59.06 -29.21
N LEU A 24 -37.51 59.66 -28.12
CA LEU A 24 -38.29 59.93 -26.93
C LEU A 24 -39.84 59.90 -27.08
N ALA A 25 -40.53 59.21 -26.15
CA ALA A 25 -41.82 59.68 -25.63
C ALA A 25 -42.06 59.20 -24.21
N PHE A 26 -42.29 60.10 -23.35
CA PHE A 26 -42.73 60.01 -21.94
C PHE A 26 -44.08 59.31 -21.82
N ALA A 27 -44.28 58.53 -20.78
CA ALA A 27 -45.48 58.65 -19.93
C ALA A 27 -45.29 57.89 -18.62
N LEU A 28 -45.47 58.61 -17.56
CA LEU A 28 -45.56 58.27 -16.15
C LEU A 28 -46.84 57.46 -15.90
N ALA A 29 -46.73 56.28 -15.34
CA ALA A 29 -47.79 55.62 -14.61
C ALA A 29 -47.19 54.86 -13.42
N ALA A 30 -47.25 55.51 -12.28
CA ALA A 30 -46.98 54.85 -10.98
C ALA A 30 -48.20 54.02 -10.58
N LEU A 31 -47.90 53.01 -9.77
CA LEU A 31 -48.73 52.33 -8.77
C LEU A 31 -49.01 50.83 -9.01
N LEU A 32 -48.60 50.10 -7.98
CA LEU A 32 -49.02 48.76 -7.63
C LEU A 32 -48.32 47.62 -8.39
N ALA A 33 -47.06 47.38 -8.00
CA ALA A 33 -46.47 46.05 -8.15
C ALA A 33 -46.67 45.27 -6.84
N PRO A 34 -47.24 44.04 -6.89
CA PRO A 34 -47.22 43.19 -5.74
C PRO A 34 -45.78 42.72 -5.52
N THR A 35 -45.30 42.91 -4.30
CA THR A 35 -44.01 42.34 -3.83
C THR A 35 -44.10 40.84 -3.89
N THR A 36 -43.64 40.26 -4.99
CA THR A 36 -43.33 38.83 -5.01
C THR A 36 -42.14 38.61 -4.09
N ALA A 37 -42.44 38.12 -2.89
CA ALA A 37 -41.44 37.58 -2.00
C ALA A 37 -40.68 36.47 -2.75
N SER A 38 -39.44 36.78 -3.16
CA SER A 38 -38.50 35.80 -3.69
C SER A 38 -38.18 34.85 -2.54
N ALA A 39 -38.93 33.76 -2.47
CA ALA A 39 -38.58 32.64 -1.64
C ALA A 39 -37.23 32.12 -2.16
N ARG A 40 -36.15 32.60 -1.53
CA ARG A 40 -34.85 31.94 -1.63
C ARG A 40 -35.05 30.48 -1.17
N HIS A 41 -35.26 29.59 -2.12
CA HIS A 41 -35.02 28.17 -1.88
C HIS A 41 -33.58 28.07 -1.40
N ARG A 42 -33.38 28.08 -0.07
CA ARG A 42 -32.26 27.43 0.55
C ARG A 42 -32.38 25.97 0.11
N ALA A 43 -31.65 25.59 -0.93
CA ALA A 43 -31.34 24.20 -1.18
C ALA A 43 -30.62 23.70 0.09
N SER A 44 -31.40 23.16 1.00
CA SER A 44 -30.93 22.36 2.09
C SER A 44 -30.21 21.19 1.40
N SER A 45 -28.90 21.31 1.26
CA SER A 45 -28.06 20.17 0.98
C SER A 45 -28.18 19.25 2.20
N HIS A 46 -29.24 18.45 2.23
CA HIS A 46 -29.25 17.25 3.00
C HIS A 46 -28.13 16.37 2.41
N HIS A 47 -26.90 16.62 2.87
CA HIS A 47 -25.90 15.58 2.89
C HIS A 47 -26.55 14.49 3.77
N ALA A 48 -27.15 13.51 3.12
CA ALA A 48 -27.56 12.30 3.78
C ALA A 48 -26.29 11.84 4.52
N ARG A 49 -26.26 12.00 5.83
CA ARG A 49 -25.25 11.41 6.69
C ARG A 49 -25.44 9.92 6.49
N THR A 50 -24.70 9.39 5.53
CA THR A 50 -24.61 7.95 5.35
C THR A 50 -24.23 7.39 6.70
N ASN A 51 -25.10 6.58 7.29
CA ASN A 51 -24.86 5.98 8.59
C ASN A 51 -23.79 4.91 8.39
N TRP A 52 -22.54 5.32 8.46
CA TRP A 52 -21.35 4.49 8.23
C TRP A 52 -21.28 3.29 9.19
N ALA A 53 -22.10 3.29 10.27
CA ALA A 53 -22.18 2.17 11.22
C ALA A 53 -22.63 0.85 10.56
N ASN A 54 -23.37 0.90 9.43
CA ASN A 54 -23.90 -0.28 8.74
C ASN A 54 -23.25 -0.56 7.38
N VAL A 55 -22.25 0.21 6.97
CA VAL A 55 -21.52 -0.06 5.71
C VAL A 55 -20.45 -1.09 5.99
N SER A 56 -20.52 -2.24 5.32
CA SER A 56 -19.42 -3.21 5.33
C SER A 56 -18.15 -2.55 4.77
N LEU A 57 -17.09 -2.52 5.57
CA LEU A 57 -15.80 -1.93 5.22
C LEU A 57 -15.03 -2.78 4.20
N THR A 58 -15.43 -4.04 4.06
CA THR A 58 -14.88 -5.02 3.12
C THR A 58 -15.92 -5.49 2.11
N ASP A 59 -15.48 -5.99 0.97
CA ASP A 59 -16.33 -6.67 0.00
C ASP A 59 -16.60 -8.10 0.52
N PRO A 60 -17.85 -8.52 0.73
CA PRO A 60 -18.17 -9.85 1.28
C PRO A 60 -17.59 -11.02 0.49
N SER A 61 -17.42 -10.88 -0.83
CA SER A 61 -16.85 -11.92 -1.67
C SER A 61 -15.32 -12.06 -1.53
N LYS A 62 -14.65 -10.99 -1.06
CA LYS A 62 -13.19 -10.89 -0.92
C LYS A 62 -12.74 -10.81 0.53
N ASP A 63 -13.70 -10.67 1.45
CA ASP A 63 -13.45 -10.45 2.86
C ASP A 63 -12.76 -11.63 3.54
N ALA A 64 -11.67 -11.34 4.24
CA ALA A 64 -11.07 -12.18 5.26
C ALA A 64 -10.31 -11.29 6.26
N ALA A 65 -10.32 -11.67 7.53
CA ALA A 65 -9.61 -10.92 8.56
C ALA A 65 -9.13 -11.84 9.68
N LEU A 66 -7.99 -11.47 10.28
CA LEU A 66 -7.42 -12.21 11.40
C LEU A 66 -6.63 -11.25 12.31
N ILE A 67 -6.69 -11.50 13.61
CA ILE A 67 -5.75 -10.94 14.60
C ILE A 67 -5.05 -12.11 15.29
N MET A 68 -3.74 -12.02 15.37
CA MET A 68 -2.84 -13.00 15.99
C MET A 68 -1.99 -12.30 17.06
N ASP A 69 -1.83 -12.96 18.18
CA ASP A 69 -0.75 -12.64 19.13
C ASP A 69 0.59 -13.03 18.47
N GLY A 70 1.39 -12.04 18.11
CA GLY A 70 2.65 -12.25 17.39
C GLY A 70 3.67 -13.04 18.22
N VAL A 71 3.65 -12.90 19.54
CA VAL A 71 4.57 -13.62 20.44
C VAL A 71 4.29 -15.12 20.45
N THR A 72 3.02 -15.48 20.63
CA THR A 72 2.61 -16.88 20.81
C THR A 72 2.15 -17.57 19.53
N GLY A 73 1.75 -16.81 18.51
CA GLY A 73 1.07 -17.32 17.31
C GLY A 73 -0.40 -17.64 17.54
N ARG A 74 -0.96 -17.34 18.72
CA ARG A 74 -2.37 -17.63 19.02
C ARG A 74 -3.29 -16.68 18.27
N VAL A 75 -4.29 -17.25 17.57
CA VAL A 75 -5.34 -16.47 16.94
C VAL A 75 -6.27 -15.89 18.02
N LEU A 76 -6.49 -14.58 17.97
CA LEU A 76 -7.31 -13.81 18.89
C LEU A 76 -8.66 -13.44 18.28
N TYR A 77 -8.69 -13.24 16.95
CA TYR A 77 -9.90 -13.00 16.18
C TYR A 77 -9.73 -13.58 14.77
N ALA A 78 -10.80 -14.13 14.21
CA ALA A 78 -10.82 -14.66 12.85
C ALA A 78 -12.19 -14.44 12.20
N ARG A 79 -12.19 -14.03 10.93
CA ARG A 79 -13.36 -13.93 10.06
C ARG A 79 -12.94 -14.36 8.66
N ASN A 80 -13.57 -15.43 8.14
CA ASN A 80 -13.19 -16.02 6.85
C ASN A 80 -11.67 -16.31 6.70
N ALA A 81 -10.96 -16.55 7.82
CA ALA A 81 -9.52 -16.53 7.88
C ALA A 81 -8.82 -17.63 7.07
N HIS A 82 -9.53 -18.71 6.74
CA HIS A 82 -9.08 -19.81 5.87
C HIS A 82 -9.67 -19.73 4.44
N ALA A 83 -10.44 -18.71 4.12
CA ALA A 83 -10.95 -18.54 2.77
C ALA A 83 -9.82 -18.17 1.82
N LEU A 84 -9.75 -18.86 0.67
CA LEU A 84 -8.77 -18.56 -0.37
C LEU A 84 -9.03 -17.18 -0.96
N ARG A 85 -8.00 -16.35 -1.00
CA ARG A 85 -8.03 -14.97 -1.46
C ARG A 85 -6.79 -14.64 -2.26
N HIS A 86 -6.89 -13.69 -3.18
CA HIS A 86 -5.75 -13.17 -3.90
C HIS A 86 -4.95 -12.23 -2.99
N PRO A 87 -3.66 -12.52 -2.73
CA PRO A 87 -2.84 -11.72 -1.82
C PRO A 87 -2.48 -10.34 -2.39
N ALA A 88 -2.52 -10.16 -3.71
CA ALA A 88 -1.94 -9.00 -4.38
C ALA A 88 -0.49 -8.78 -3.93
N SER A 89 -0.05 -7.54 -3.72
CA SER A 89 1.33 -7.23 -3.30
C SER A 89 1.71 -7.71 -1.89
N LEU A 90 0.83 -8.35 -1.12
CA LEU A 90 1.24 -9.08 0.07
C LEU A 90 2.17 -10.25 -0.27
N THR A 91 2.12 -10.75 -1.51
CA THR A 91 3.08 -11.70 -2.08
C THR A 91 4.54 -11.30 -1.84
N LYS A 92 4.84 -10.00 -1.94
CA LYS A 92 6.20 -9.48 -1.75
C LYS A 92 6.76 -9.70 -0.34
N MET A 93 5.92 -10.03 0.62
CA MET A 93 6.37 -10.48 1.95
C MET A 93 7.17 -11.78 1.83
N MET A 94 6.72 -12.74 1.00
CA MET A 94 7.47 -13.99 0.74
C MET A 94 8.71 -13.73 -0.11
N THR A 95 8.65 -12.82 -1.07
CA THR A 95 9.82 -12.43 -1.87
C THR A 95 10.93 -11.90 -0.98
N LEU A 96 10.61 -11.00 -0.04
CA LEU A 96 11.59 -10.51 0.94
C LEU A 96 11.96 -11.56 1.99
N TYR A 97 11.06 -12.45 2.39
CA TYR A 97 11.42 -13.56 3.29
C TYR A 97 12.58 -14.38 2.70
N MET A 98 12.50 -14.76 1.44
CA MET A 98 13.52 -15.54 0.76
C MET A 98 14.83 -14.76 0.56
N LEU A 99 14.74 -13.45 0.30
CA LEU A 99 15.91 -12.58 0.23
C LEU A 99 16.58 -12.45 1.61
N PHE A 100 15.81 -12.26 2.68
CA PHE A 100 16.34 -12.23 4.05
C PHE A 100 16.96 -13.56 4.47
N GLU A 101 16.39 -14.67 4.02
CA GLU A 101 16.98 -15.99 4.26
C GLU A 101 18.33 -16.14 3.54
N SER A 102 18.46 -15.68 2.30
CA SER A 102 19.72 -15.64 1.55
C SER A 102 20.78 -14.76 2.23
N LEU A 103 20.38 -13.57 2.71
CA LEU A 103 21.24 -12.69 3.51
C LEU A 103 21.70 -13.34 4.80
N LYS A 104 20.79 -13.98 5.55
CA LYS A 104 21.10 -14.68 6.80
C LYS A 104 22.06 -15.84 6.62
N ARG A 105 22.00 -16.51 5.46
CA ARG A 105 22.92 -17.60 5.09
C ARG A 105 24.25 -17.10 4.53
N GLY A 106 24.43 -15.79 4.36
CA GLY A 106 25.64 -15.22 3.78
C GLY A 106 25.82 -15.49 2.27
N GLN A 107 24.76 -15.92 1.58
CA GLN A 107 24.75 -16.15 0.13
C GLN A 107 24.61 -14.85 -0.65
N THR A 108 24.09 -13.80 0.00
CA THR A 108 23.86 -12.46 -0.52
C THR A 108 24.31 -11.44 0.54
N SER A 109 24.69 -10.24 0.14
CA SER A 109 25.00 -9.10 1.04
C SER A 109 24.14 -7.91 0.67
N MET A 110 24.05 -6.90 1.55
CA MET A 110 23.30 -5.66 1.27
C MET A 110 23.84 -4.90 0.05
N ALA A 111 25.15 -4.98 -0.21
CA ALA A 111 25.82 -4.34 -1.35
C ALA A 111 25.83 -5.21 -2.62
N THR A 112 25.21 -6.39 -2.61
CA THR A 112 25.14 -7.24 -3.79
C THR A 112 24.32 -6.55 -4.89
N MET A 113 24.91 -6.40 -6.06
CA MET A 113 24.23 -5.81 -7.24
C MET A 113 23.47 -6.90 -7.99
N MET A 114 22.16 -6.76 -8.07
CA MET A 114 21.28 -7.69 -8.77
C MET A 114 20.97 -7.13 -10.18
N PRO A 115 21.22 -7.89 -11.26
CA PRO A 115 21.01 -7.42 -12.63
C PRO A 115 19.53 -7.31 -12.97
N VAL A 116 19.19 -6.33 -13.80
CA VAL A 116 17.83 -6.09 -14.31
C VAL A 116 17.69 -6.72 -15.70
N SER A 117 16.84 -7.73 -15.81
CA SER A 117 16.47 -8.36 -17.08
C SER A 117 15.45 -7.52 -17.87
N GLU A 118 15.23 -7.87 -19.12
CA GLU A 118 14.11 -7.32 -19.91
C GLU A 118 12.76 -7.66 -19.26
N HIS A 119 12.58 -8.90 -18.78
CA HIS A 119 11.37 -9.32 -18.11
C HIS A 119 11.06 -8.50 -16.86
N ALA A 120 12.06 -8.19 -16.02
CA ALA A 120 11.91 -7.30 -14.88
C ALA A 120 11.54 -5.87 -15.33
N ALA A 121 12.23 -5.33 -16.32
CA ALA A 121 12.05 -3.95 -16.78
C ALA A 121 10.65 -3.66 -17.34
N ILE A 122 10.02 -4.63 -18.02
CA ILE A 122 8.69 -4.47 -18.65
C ILE A 122 7.52 -4.66 -17.68
N GLN A 123 7.76 -5.01 -16.41
CA GLN A 123 6.69 -5.25 -15.44
C GLN A 123 5.70 -4.08 -15.33
N HIS A 124 4.45 -4.41 -15.04
CA HIS A 124 3.39 -3.42 -14.82
C HIS A 124 3.63 -2.62 -13.53
N PRO A 125 3.21 -1.35 -13.45
CA PRO A 125 3.29 -0.55 -12.22
C PRO A 125 2.52 -1.19 -11.04
N THR A 126 2.93 -0.87 -9.77
CA THR A 126 3.96 0.10 -9.37
C THR A 126 5.36 -0.45 -9.57
N LYS A 127 6.31 0.41 -9.95
CA LYS A 127 7.70 0.00 -10.23
C LYS A 127 8.69 1.18 -10.12
N LEU A 128 9.97 0.88 -10.00
CA LEU A 128 11.04 1.90 -10.02
C LEU A 128 11.36 2.39 -11.42
N TYR A 129 10.86 1.72 -12.47
CA TYR A 129 11.22 1.96 -13.88
C TYR A 129 12.70 1.68 -14.16
N LEU A 130 13.19 0.55 -13.67
CA LEU A 130 14.52 0.06 -13.98
C LEU A 130 14.63 -0.31 -15.46
N HIS A 131 15.84 -0.13 -16.05
CA HIS A 131 16.09 -0.47 -17.45
C HIS A 131 16.90 -1.76 -17.56
N THR A 132 16.65 -2.50 -18.62
CA THR A 132 17.41 -3.72 -18.95
C THR A 132 18.91 -3.43 -18.98
N GLY A 133 19.69 -4.28 -18.32
CA GLY A 133 21.16 -4.16 -18.23
C GLY A 133 21.62 -3.27 -17.07
N GLU A 134 20.73 -2.57 -16.37
CA GLU A 134 21.06 -1.92 -15.11
C GLU A 134 21.19 -2.95 -13.97
N SER A 135 21.57 -2.47 -12.80
CA SER A 135 21.57 -3.26 -11.58
C SER A 135 21.06 -2.43 -10.41
N ILE A 136 20.51 -3.10 -9.40
CA ILE A 136 20.09 -2.50 -8.13
C ILE A 136 20.73 -3.28 -6.98
N ASP A 137 21.21 -2.58 -5.95
CA ASP A 137 21.71 -3.24 -4.76
C ASP A 137 20.54 -3.76 -3.87
N VAL A 138 20.88 -4.69 -2.99
CA VAL A 138 19.89 -5.36 -2.14
C VAL A 138 19.22 -4.39 -1.17
N ASP A 139 19.94 -3.42 -0.60
CA ASP A 139 19.38 -2.45 0.36
C ASP A 139 18.32 -1.57 -0.30
N ASP A 140 18.61 -1.01 -1.48
CA ASP A 140 17.66 -0.23 -2.26
C ASP A 140 16.48 -1.10 -2.76
N ALA A 141 16.74 -2.37 -3.12
CA ALA A 141 15.69 -3.29 -3.53
C ALA A 141 14.70 -3.58 -2.39
N ILE A 142 15.17 -3.80 -1.15
CA ILE A 142 14.32 -3.98 0.01
C ILE A 142 13.44 -2.74 0.22
N LYS A 143 14.03 -1.53 0.21
CA LYS A 143 13.31 -0.27 0.36
C LYS A 143 12.26 -0.07 -0.74
N ALA A 144 12.61 -0.38 -2.00
CA ALA A 144 11.68 -0.29 -3.12
C ALA A 144 10.48 -1.24 -2.98
N ILE A 145 10.70 -2.45 -2.48
CA ILE A 145 9.63 -3.42 -2.19
C ILE A 145 8.73 -2.93 -1.06
N VAL A 146 9.32 -2.49 0.04
CA VAL A 146 8.56 -2.09 1.24
C VAL A 146 7.77 -0.81 0.98
N VAL A 147 8.42 0.23 0.47
CA VAL A 147 7.85 1.57 0.32
C VAL A 147 6.97 1.67 -0.93
N LEU A 148 7.55 1.42 -2.10
CA LEU A 148 6.86 1.60 -3.39
C LEU A 148 6.06 0.37 -3.82
N SER A 149 6.36 -0.80 -3.24
CA SER A 149 5.80 -2.07 -3.73
C SER A 149 6.21 -2.41 -5.17
N ALA A 150 7.47 -2.11 -5.55
CA ALA A 150 7.98 -2.17 -6.91
C ALA A 150 7.92 -3.58 -7.51
N ASN A 151 7.18 -3.74 -8.61
CA ASN A 151 6.99 -5.03 -9.29
C ASN A 151 8.24 -5.46 -10.05
N ASP A 152 8.90 -4.52 -10.75
CA ASP A 152 10.18 -4.75 -11.44
C ASP A 152 11.26 -5.26 -10.48
N VAL A 153 11.36 -4.66 -9.30
CA VAL A 153 12.32 -5.08 -8.27
C VAL A 153 11.98 -6.46 -7.69
N ALA A 154 10.69 -6.79 -7.55
CA ALA A 154 10.29 -8.14 -7.10
C ALA A 154 10.77 -9.21 -8.09
N VAL A 155 10.66 -8.94 -9.40
CA VAL A 155 11.16 -9.84 -10.44
C VAL A 155 12.69 -9.90 -10.45
N VAL A 156 13.39 -8.77 -10.27
CA VAL A 156 14.86 -8.76 -10.12
C VAL A 156 15.31 -9.68 -8.98
N ILE A 157 14.66 -9.61 -7.82
CA ILE A 157 14.95 -10.49 -6.68
C ILE A 157 14.65 -11.95 -7.04
N ALA A 158 13.53 -12.19 -7.71
CA ALA A 158 13.12 -13.54 -8.12
C ALA A 158 14.14 -14.19 -9.07
N GLU A 159 14.55 -13.47 -10.10
CA GLU A 159 15.52 -13.96 -11.07
C GLU A 159 16.92 -14.14 -10.45
N TYR A 160 17.31 -13.22 -9.54
CA TYR A 160 18.58 -13.34 -8.84
C TYR A 160 18.65 -14.59 -7.95
N LEU A 161 17.56 -14.92 -7.24
CA LEU A 161 17.53 -16.06 -6.31
C LEU A 161 17.12 -17.38 -6.97
N GLY A 162 16.25 -17.33 -7.98
CA GLY A 162 15.66 -18.51 -8.61
C GLY A 162 16.08 -18.74 -10.06
N GLY A 163 16.82 -17.81 -10.66
CA GLY A 163 17.21 -17.87 -12.08
C GLY A 163 16.08 -17.38 -13.01
N THR A 164 14.82 -17.78 -12.75
CA THR A 164 13.61 -17.28 -13.43
C THR A 164 12.51 -16.97 -12.42
N GLU A 165 11.57 -16.09 -12.77
CA GLU A 165 10.42 -15.77 -11.90
C GLU A 165 9.53 -17.00 -11.70
N ASP A 166 9.27 -17.80 -12.72
CA ASP A 166 8.45 -19.01 -12.62
C ASP A 166 9.04 -20.01 -11.62
N HIS A 167 10.33 -20.31 -11.73
CA HIS A 167 11.00 -21.20 -10.78
C HIS A 167 11.02 -20.60 -9.37
N PHE A 168 11.20 -19.29 -9.24
CA PHE A 168 11.11 -18.64 -7.95
C PHE A 168 9.71 -18.74 -7.34
N GLY A 169 8.62 -18.67 -8.14
CA GLY A 169 7.25 -18.92 -7.70
C GLY A 169 7.06 -20.33 -7.12
N GLU A 170 7.67 -21.34 -7.75
CA GLU A 170 7.70 -22.69 -7.21
C GLU A 170 8.46 -22.77 -5.88
N MET A 171 9.64 -22.14 -5.80
CA MET A 171 10.43 -22.04 -4.57
C MET A 171 9.65 -21.32 -3.45
N MET A 172 8.94 -20.23 -3.76
CA MET A 172 8.08 -19.51 -2.80
C MET A 172 6.97 -20.44 -2.27
N THR A 173 6.33 -21.22 -3.15
CA THR A 173 5.28 -22.17 -2.75
C THR A 173 5.85 -23.27 -1.86
N GLN A 174 7.01 -23.80 -2.20
CA GLN A 174 7.71 -24.78 -1.36
C GLN A 174 8.08 -24.17 0.02
N LYS A 175 8.57 -22.93 0.03
CA LYS A 175 8.86 -22.19 1.26
C LYS A 175 7.60 -22.01 2.11
N ALA A 176 6.47 -21.65 1.50
CA ALA A 176 5.20 -21.53 2.19
C ALA A 176 4.84 -22.82 2.95
N ARG A 177 4.99 -23.99 2.33
CA ARG A 177 4.77 -25.30 3.00
C ARG A 177 5.69 -25.49 4.20
N GLN A 178 6.98 -25.13 4.06
CA GLN A 178 7.96 -25.22 5.16
C GLN A 178 7.59 -24.34 6.36
N LEU A 179 6.92 -23.20 6.10
CA LEU A 179 6.45 -22.26 7.14
C LEU A 179 5.07 -22.62 7.70
N GLY A 180 4.43 -23.70 7.22
CA GLY A 180 3.09 -24.08 7.63
C GLY A 180 1.95 -23.35 6.92
N MET A 181 2.24 -22.62 5.84
CA MET A 181 1.28 -21.93 4.98
C MET A 181 0.71 -22.91 3.95
N ASN A 182 -0.18 -23.79 4.39
CA ASN A 182 -0.62 -24.94 3.59
C ASN A 182 -1.62 -24.59 2.48
N ASP A 183 -2.28 -23.43 2.56
CA ASP A 183 -3.30 -22.99 1.63
C ASP A 183 -2.78 -21.85 0.71
N THR A 184 -1.45 -21.67 0.63
CA THR A 184 -0.81 -20.61 -0.17
C THR A 184 -0.08 -21.18 -1.38
N PHE A 185 -0.34 -20.59 -2.56
CA PHE A 185 0.34 -20.88 -3.80
C PHE A 185 0.81 -19.60 -4.46
N TYR A 186 2.07 -19.58 -4.87
CA TYR A 186 2.71 -18.46 -5.56
C TYR A 186 3.06 -18.83 -6.99
N HIS A 187 2.79 -17.92 -7.92
CA HIS A 187 3.11 -18.06 -9.34
C HIS A 187 3.96 -16.91 -9.88
N ASN A 188 4.03 -15.81 -9.14
CA ASN A 188 4.93 -14.70 -9.45
C ASN A 188 5.43 -14.06 -8.15
N ALA A 189 6.48 -13.26 -8.26
CA ALA A 189 7.14 -12.61 -7.12
C ALA A 189 6.46 -11.33 -6.65
N SER A 190 5.60 -10.74 -7.47
CA SER A 190 5.08 -9.38 -7.29
C SER A 190 3.67 -9.31 -6.72
N GLY A 191 2.86 -10.33 -6.95
CA GLY A 191 1.43 -10.32 -6.65
C GLY A 191 0.58 -9.67 -7.74
N LEU A 192 1.12 -9.52 -8.94
CA LEU A 192 0.32 -9.19 -10.13
C LEU A 192 -0.75 -10.27 -10.36
N PRO A 193 -1.87 -9.94 -11.02
CA PRO A 193 -2.99 -10.85 -11.17
C PRO A 193 -2.61 -12.19 -11.82
N ASP A 194 -2.88 -13.26 -11.13
CA ASP A 194 -2.87 -14.66 -11.59
C ASP A 194 -3.90 -15.40 -10.74
N ASP A 195 -4.88 -16.05 -11.37
CA ASP A 195 -5.97 -16.73 -10.66
C ASP A 195 -5.49 -17.88 -9.79
N ARG A 196 -4.34 -18.47 -10.11
CA ARG A 196 -3.71 -19.55 -9.35
C ARG A 196 -2.96 -19.05 -8.12
N GLN A 197 -2.64 -17.74 -8.04
CA GLN A 197 -1.93 -17.15 -6.92
C GLN A 197 -2.90 -16.81 -5.80
N ILE A 198 -2.94 -17.65 -4.80
CA ILE A 198 -3.90 -17.61 -3.69
C ILE A 198 -3.20 -17.76 -2.35
N SER A 199 -3.84 -17.23 -1.31
CA SER A 199 -3.41 -17.35 0.09
C SER A 199 -4.62 -17.22 1.02
N THR A 200 -4.40 -17.30 2.33
CA THR A 200 -5.39 -17.09 3.37
C THR A 200 -4.93 -16.03 4.37
N ALA A 201 -5.84 -15.44 5.13
CA ALA A 201 -5.45 -14.52 6.20
C ALA A 201 -4.61 -15.22 7.29
N THR A 202 -4.86 -16.51 7.54
CA THR A 202 -4.08 -17.33 8.47
C THR A 202 -2.65 -17.51 7.99
N ASP A 203 -2.46 -17.86 6.73
CA ASP A 203 -1.13 -18.07 6.15
C ASP A 203 -0.33 -16.76 6.09
N LEU A 204 -0.98 -15.65 5.71
CA LEU A 204 -0.34 -14.33 5.68
C LEU A 204 0.08 -13.85 7.08
N ALA A 205 -0.72 -14.12 8.12
CA ALA A 205 -0.34 -13.83 9.50
C ALA A 205 0.84 -14.71 9.96
N THR A 206 0.85 -15.98 9.55
CA THR A 206 1.96 -16.91 9.79
C THR A 206 3.26 -16.38 9.15
N LEU A 207 3.21 -15.96 7.88
CA LEU A 207 4.37 -15.36 7.21
C LEU A 207 4.85 -14.09 7.91
N ALA A 208 3.92 -13.21 8.31
CA ALA A 208 4.25 -11.99 9.03
C ALA A 208 4.99 -12.27 10.34
N ARG A 209 4.54 -13.29 11.08
CA ARG A 209 5.21 -13.73 12.30
C ARG A 209 6.62 -14.29 12.01
N HIS A 210 6.77 -15.11 10.99
CA HIS A 210 8.08 -15.61 10.57
C HIS A 210 9.03 -14.48 10.16
N LEU A 211 8.56 -13.48 9.40
CA LEU A 211 9.37 -12.30 9.05
C LEU A 211 9.92 -11.59 10.30
N ALA A 212 9.10 -11.46 11.34
CA ALA A 212 9.48 -10.77 12.56
C ALA A 212 10.49 -11.57 13.40
N TYR A 213 10.28 -12.88 13.55
CA TYR A 213 11.07 -13.68 14.48
C TYR A 213 12.25 -14.43 13.85
N ASP A 214 12.20 -14.70 12.55
CA ASP A 214 13.32 -15.36 11.85
C ASP A 214 14.37 -14.34 11.40
N PHE A 215 13.95 -13.08 11.16
CA PHE A 215 14.80 -12.00 10.65
C PHE A 215 14.63 -10.69 11.43
N PRO A 216 14.79 -10.68 12.76
CA PRO A 216 14.59 -9.49 13.58
C PRO A 216 15.51 -8.33 13.20
N GLN A 217 16.72 -8.63 12.69
CA GLN A 217 17.69 -7.64 12.23
C GLN A 217 17.22 -6.87 10.98
N TYR A 218 16.32 -7.43 10.17
CA TYR A 218 15.77 -6.79 8.97
C TYR A 218 14.35 -6.27 9.17
N PHE A 219 13.73 -6.52 10.33
CA PHE A 219 12.34 -6.16 10.55
C PHE A 219 12.09 -4.64 10.55
N HIS A 220 13.11 -3.85 10.89
CA HIS A 220 13.04 -2.38 10.85
C HIS A 220 12.71 -1.80 9.47
N TYR A 221 13.04 -2.50 8.36
CA TYR A 221 12.69 -2.05 7.02
C TYR A 221 11.19 -1.86 6.83
N TRP A 222 10.36 -2.69 7.49
CA TRP A 222 8.91 -2.61 7.36
C TRP A 222 8.31 -1.32 7.91
N SER A 223 9.03 -0.58 8.74
CA SER A 223 8.64 0.72 9.27
C SER A 223 9.07 1.89 8.38
N THR A 224 9.69 1.64 7.23
CA THR A 224 10.17 2.68 6.32
C THR A 224 9.00 3.37 5.63
N THR A 225 8.81 4.67 5.90
CA THR A 225 7.72 5.46 5.35
C THR A 225 8.03 6.10 4.01
N GLY A 226 9.30 6.17 3.63
CA GLY A 226 9.74 6.70 2.35
C GLY A 226 11.24 6.51 2.15
N PHE A 227 11.70 6.60 0.90
CA PHE A 227 13.12 6.54 0.56
C PHE A 227 13.44 7.32 -0.70
N THR A 228 14.72 7.67 -0.88
CA THR A 228 15.20 8.34 -2.08
C THR A 228 15.97 7.34 -2.94
N TYR A 229 15.58 7.20 -4.20
CA TYR A 229 16.31 6.42 -5.19
C TYR A 229 16.64 7.28 -6.39
N ARG A 230 17.93 7.35 -6.76
CA ARG A 230 18.44 8.17 -7.89
C ARG A 230 17.91 9.62 -7.87
N GLY A 231 17.90 10.24 -6.69
CA GLY A 231 17.47 11.63 -6.50
C GLY A 231 15.96 11.85 -6.46
N ARG A 232 15.14 10.81 -6.66
CA ARG A 232 13.68 10.88 -6.53
C ARG A 232 13.22 10.31 -5.21
N TYR A 233 12.39 11.06 -4.48
CA TYR A 233 11.77 10.60 -3.24
C TYR A 233 10.45 9.86 -3.52
N TYR A 234 10.28 8.71 -2.85
CA TYR A 234 9.09 7.87 -2.91
C TYR A 234 8.46 7.76 -1.54
N HIS A 235 7.14 7.96 -1.46
CA HIS A 235 6.35 7.76 -0.25
C HIS A 235 5.81 6.34 -0.17
N GLY A 236 5.68 5.81 1.06
CA GLY A 236 5.09 4.50 1.32
C GLY A 236 3.56 4.50 1.19
N HIS A 237 3.01 3.30 1.02
CA HIS A 237 1.57 3.06 0.90
C HIS A 237 0.91 2.61 2.21
N ASP A 238 1.70 2.36 3.26
CA ASP A 238 1.17 1.97 4.56
C ASP A 238 0.81 3.20 5.40
N ASN A 239 -0.49 3.53 5.42
CA ASN A 239 -0.99 4.70 6.14
C ASN A 239 -1.11 4.48 7.66
N LEU A 240 -0.91 3.27 8.19
CA LEU A 240 -0.90 3.04 9.63
C LEU A 240 0.41 3.50 10.27
N LEU A 241 1.51 3.43 9.51
CA LEU A 241 2.81 3.94 9.96
C LEU A 241 2.70 5.44 10.30
N GLY A 242 3.07 5.80 11.53
CA GLY A 242 2.96 7.17 12.04
C GLY A 242 1.53 7.65 12.40
N ARG A 243 0.48 6.85 12.13
CA ARG A 243 -0.91 7.17 12.47
C ARG A 243 -1.50 6.30 13.58
N TYR A 244 -1.06 5.05 13.67
CA TYR A 244 -1.50 4.12 14.70
C TYR A 244 -0.32 3.83 15.63
N ASP A 245 -0.49 4.14 16.91
CA ASP A 245 0.59 4.00 17.90
C ASP A 245 1.12 2.56 17.95
N GLY A 246 2.43 2.41 17.86
CA GLY A 246 3.13 1.13 17.86
C GLY A 246 3.10 0.38 16.53
N ALA A 247 2.50 0.93 15.45
CA ALA A 247 2.58 0.31 14.13
C ALA A 247 4.03 0.27 13.64
N ASP A 248 4.51 -0.92 13.28
CA ASP A 248 5.87 -1.20 12.82
C ASP A 248 5.92 -2.01 11.51
N GLY A 249 4.84 -1.98 10.76
CA GLY A 249 4.73 -2.55 9.41
C GLY A 249 3.37 -3.23 9.20
N ILE A 250 3.22 -4.04 8.15
CA ILE A 250 4.21 -4.69 7.28
C ILE A 250 3.97 -4.31 5.80
N LYS A 251 2.81 -4.68 5.22
CA LYS A 251 2.61 -4.55 3.77
C LYS A 251 1.17 -4.33 3.39
N THR A 252 0.95 -3.46 2.39
CA THR A 252 -0.31 -3.24 1.70
C THR A 252 -0.35 -3.99 0.37
N GLY A 253 -1.56 -4.27 -0.13
CA GLY A 253 -1.77 -4.85 -1.45
C GLY A 253 -3.09 -4.41 -2.05
N TYR A 254 -3.13 -4.31 -3.38
CA TYR A 254 -4.35 -4.04 -4.13
C TYR A 254 -4.26 -4.62 -5.53
N THR A 255 -5.31 -5.29 -5.93
CA THR A 255 -5.70 -5.53 -7.32
C THR A 255 -7.22 -5.41 -7.40
N GLU A 256 -7.77 -5.25 -8.58
CA GLU A 256 -9.23 -5.22 -8.74
C GLU A 256 -9.86 -6.53 -8.20
N GLY A 257 -9.24 -7.67 -8.48
CA GLY A 257 -9.70 -8.98 -8.00
C GLY A 257 -9.63 -9.16 -6.49
N SER A 258 -8.60 -8.62 -5.83
CA SER A 258 -8.40 -8.80 -4.37
C SER A 258 -9.13 -7.77 -3.51
N GLY A 259 -9.42 -6.55 -4.02
CA GLY A 259 -9.70 -5.40 -3.18
C GLY A 259 -8.45 -4.94 -2.42
N PHE A 260 -8.62 -4.06 -1.43
CA PHE A 260 -7.51 -3.50 -0.64
C PHE A 260 -7.16 -4.42 0.52
N ASN A 261 -5.91 -4.90 0.54
CA ASN A 261 -5.37 -5.81 1.55
C ASN A 261 -4.34 -5.09 2.43
N LEU A 262 -4.17 -5.58 3.67
CA LEU A 262 -3.17 -5.10 4.62
C LEU A 262 -2.76 -6.24 5.57
N VAL A 263 -1.47 -6.42 5.74
CA VAL A 263 -0.89 -7.10 6.89
C VAL A 263 -0.19 -6.05 7.74
N SER A 264 -0.57 -5.96 9.01
CA SER A 264 0.01 -5.00 9.95
C SER A 264 0.63 -5.70 11.15
N SER A 265 1.73 -5.14 11.65
CA SER A 265 2.33 -5.46 12.94
C SER A 265 2.24 -4.22 13.83
N VAL A 266 1.84 -4.43 15.07
CA VAL A 266 1.75 -3.38 16.09
C VAL A 266 2.39 -3.86 17.37
N THR A 267 3.41 -3.15 17.84
CA THR A 267 4.14 -3.49 19.04
C THR A 267 3.96 -2.45 20.13
N ARG A 268 3.37 -2.84 21.26
CA ARG A 268 3.19 -2.00 22.45
C ARG A 268 3.55 -2.80 23.71
N ASN A 269 4.27 -2.18 24.65
CA ASN A 269 4.53 -2.76 25.96
C ASN A 269 5.04 -4.21 25.92
N ASN A 270 6.00 -4.51 25.03
CA ASN A 270 6.56 -5.85 24.80
C ASN A 270 5.52 -6.90 24.36
N THR A 271 4.45 -6.46 23.74
CA THR A 271 3.43 -7.30 23.10
C THR A 271 3.36 -6.95 21.63
N GLN A 272 3.37 -7.95 20.76
CA GLN A 272 3.13 -7.77 19.33
C GLN A 272 1.78 -8.33 18.95
N ILE A 273 1.01 -7.55 18.18
CA ILE A 273 -0.20 -8.01 17.49
C ILE A 273 0.06 -7.97 16.00
N ILE A 274 -0.28 -9.05 15.31
CA ILE A 274 -0.30 -9.13 13.85
C ILE A 274 -1.75 -9.11 13.40
N GLY A 275 -2.09 -8.19 12.52
CA GLY A 275 -3.41 -8.07 11.90
C GLY A 275 -3.36 -8.33 10.40
N VAL A 276 -4.40 -8.99 9.88
CA VAL A 276 -4.64 -9.17 8.45
C VAL A 276 -6.04 -8.71 8.12
N VAL A 277 -6.18 -7.85 7.10
CA VAL A 277 -7.44 -7.47 6.47
C VAL A 277 -7.32 -7.67 4.98
N MET A 278 -8.27 -8.40 4.39
CA MET A 278 -8.37 -8.61 2.95
C MET A 278 -9.72 -8.12 2.43
N GLY A 279 -9.76 -7.68 1.18
CA GLY A 279 -11.00 -7.30 0.50
C GLY A 279 -11.57 -5.95 0.92
N GLY A 280 -10.78 -5.03 1.46
CA GLY A 280 -11.24 -3.67 1.74
C GLY A 280 -11.79 -3.00 0.49
N ARG A 281 -12.91 -2.27 0.60
CA ARG A 281 -13.51 -1.55 -0.54
C ARG A 281 -12.67 -0.36 -0.98
N THR A 282 -11.99 0.28 -0.05
CA THR A 282 -11.03 1.36 -0.28
C THR A 282 -9.85 1.21 0.68
N ALA A 283 -8.73 1.88 0.39
CA ALA A 283 -7.59 1.93 1.31
C ALA A 283 -8.00 2.46 2.68
N HIS A 284 -8.82 3.52 2.73
CA HIS A 284 -9.31 4.09 3.98
C HIS A 284 -10.19 3.12 4.78
N MET A 285 -11.11 2.39 4.11
CA MET A 285 -11.97 1.41 4.77
C MET A 285 -11.16 0.21 5.30
N ARG A 286 -10.17 -0.26 4.56
CA ARG A 286 -9.22 -1.29 5.00
C ARG A 286 -8.46 -0.85 6.25
N ASP A 287 -7.93 0.38 6.26
CA ASP A 287 -7.20 0.93 7.41
C ASP A 287 -8.12 1.09 8.63
N THR A 288 -9.35 1.56 8.41
CA THR A 288 -10.36 1.69 9.46
C THR A 288 -10.70 0.34 10.07
N GLU A 289 -10.90 -0.69 9.26
CA GLU A 289 -11.19 -2.04 9.75
C GLU A 289 -10.02 -2.59 10.58
N MET A 290 -8.78 -2.42 10.10
CA MET A 290 -7.59 -2.82 10.85
C MET A 290 -7.53 -2.12 12.21
N MET A 291 -7.66 -0.80 12.26
CA MET A 291 -7.62 -0.04 13.51
C MET A 291 -8.72 -0.48 14.48
N ARG A 292 -9.96 -0.71 14.01
CA ARG A 292 -11.06 -1.20 14.85
C ARG A 292 -10.75 -2.55 15.49
N MET A 293 -10.18 -3.49 14.73
CA MET A 293 -9.81 -4.80 15.25
C MET A 293 -8.67 -4.72 16.26
N LEU A 294 -7.67 -3.88 16.00
CA LEU A 294 -6.56 -3.63 16.93
C LEU A 294 -7.05 -3.00 18.23
N ASP A 295 -7.88 -1.95 18.14
CA ASP A 295 -8.46 -1.26 19.32
C ASP A 295 -9.30 -2.22 20.19
N ALA A 296 -10.14 -3.05 19.55
CA ALA A 296 -10.91 -4.07 20.25
C ALA A 296 -10.00 -5.07 20.99
N THR A 297 -8.90 -5.47 20.34
CA THR A 297 -7.93 -6.41 20.92
C THR A 297 -7.19 -5.80 22.12
N TYR A 298 -6.70 -4.56 21.98
CA TYR A 298 -6.03 -3.87 23.09
C TYR A 298 -6.99 -3.58 24.26
N THR A 299 -8.26 -3.28 23.98
CA THR A 299 -9.31 -3.14 25.00
C THR A 299 -9.49 -4.44 25.77
N GLN A 300 -9.55 -5.59 25.08
CA GLN A 300 -9.62 -6.90 25.73
C GLN A 300 -8.38 -7.21 26.57
N PHE A 301 -7.20 -6.82 26.11
CA PHE A 301 -5.95 -6.98 26.86
C PHE A 301 -5.94 -6.14 28.11
N ALA A 302 -6.41 -4.88 28.06
CA ALA A 302 -6.54 -4.02 29.22
C ALA A 302 -7.50 -4.59 30.27
N GLN A 303 -8.59 -5.22 29.85
CA GLN A 303 -9.58 -5.89 30.72
C GLN A 303 -9.05 -7.22 31.30
N ASN A 304 -8.17 -7.92 30.61
CA ASN A 304 -7.65 -9.24 30.97
C ASN A 304 -6.14 -9.33 30.79
N PRO A 305 -5.34 -8.67 31.63
CA PRO A 305 -3.88 -8.61 31.45
C PRO A 305 -3.19 -9.99 31.47
N SER A 306 -3.76 -10.97 32.16
CA SER A 306 -3.24 -12.35 32.19
C SER A 306 -3.28 -13.08 30.84
N ARG A 307 -4.03 -12.55 29.87
CA ARG A 307 -4.09 -13.10 28.51
C ARG A 307 -3.01 -12.58 27.57
N VAL A 308 -2.26 -11.58 28.04
CA VAL A 308 -1.22 -10.91 27.24
C VAL A 308 0.10 -11.66 27.40
N ALA A 309 0.66 -12.12 26.29
CA ALA A 309 2.01 -12.64 26.29
C ALA A 309 3.03 -11.50 26.15
N HIS A 310 3.89 -11.37 27.13
CA HIS A 310 5.00 -10.41 27.10
C HIS A 310 6.30 -11.14 26.78
N ARG A 311 7.04 -10.63 25.82
CA ARG A 311 8.37 -11.12 25.48
C ARG A 311 9.25 -9.96 25.00
N ASN A 312 10.54 -10.05 25.23
CA ASN A 312 11.48 -9.17 24.54
C ASN A 312 11.23 -9.24 23.04
N ILE A 313 10.95 -8.08 22.44
CA ILE A 313 10.70 -7.95 21.02
C ILE A 313 12.05 -7.76 20.33
N PRO A 314 12.54 -8.76 19.57
CA PRO A 314 13.94 -8.81 19.14
C PRO A 314 14.37 -7.59 18.31
N TRP A 315 13.51 -7.12 17.38
CA TRP A 315 13.86 -6.00 16.49
C TRP A 315 13.91 -4.65 17.21
N ARG A 316 13.22 -4.49 18.33
CA ARG A 316 13.33 -3.25 19.15
C ARG A 316 14.66 -3.17 19.90
N ALA A 317 15.24 -4.29 20.28
CA ALA A 317 16.56 -4.36 20.88
C ALA A 317 17.66 -4.00 19.86
N VAL A 318 17.52 -4.47 18.61
CA VAL A 318 18.44 -4.15 17.51
C VAL A 318 18.41 -2.65 17.21
N ALA A 319 17.22 -2.06 17.06
CA ALA A 319 17.07 -0.63 16.78
C ALA A 319 17.66 0.29 17.88
N SER A 320 17.69 -0.17 19.14
CA SER A 320 18.29 0.60 20.22
C SER A 320 19.83 0.60 20.21
N ASN A 321 20.44 -0.39 19.56
CA ASN A 321 21.89 -0.50 19.46
C ASN A 321 22.46 0.22 18.21
N ASP A 322 21.64 0.41 17.18
CA ASP A 322 22.03 1.07 15.92
C ASP A 322 21.64 2.56 15.86
N ALA A 323 20.96 3.08 16.88
CA ALA A 323 20.65 4.50 16.94
C ALA A 323 21.96 5.30 17.14
N PRO A 324 22.33 6.22 16.22
CA PRO A 324 23.47 7.10 16.46
C PRO A 324 23.22 7.89 17.74
N PRO A 325 24.27 8.15 18.55
CA PRO A 325 24.12 8.93 19.77
C PRO A 325 23.50 10.29 19.41
N ILE A 326 22.39 10.62 20.07
CA ILE A 326 21.75 11.93 19.95
C ILE A 326 22.84 12.95 20.27
N ALA A 327 23.29 13.71 19.27
CA ALA A 327 24.25 14.77 19.48
C ALA A 327 23.67 15.72 20.54
N ALA A 328 24.31 15.79 21.69
CA ALA A 328 23.96 16.74 22.74
C ALA A 328 23.96 18.12 22.12
N GLY A 329 22.78 18.78 22.08
CA GLY A 329 22.63 20.11 21.53
C GLY A 329 23.63 21.06 22.18
N SER A 330 24.42 21.72 21.32
CA SER A 330 25.26 22.83 21.74
C SER A 330 24.39 23.90 22.37
N PRO A 331 24.76 24.50 23.52
CA PRO A 331 23.99 25.56 24.13
C PRO A 331 24.01 26.78 23.17
N VAL A 332 22.84 27.27 22.81
CA VAL A 332 22.67 28.55 22.14
C VAL A 332 23.20 29.62 23.06
N GLY A 333 24.35 30.18 22.71
CA GLY A 333 24.90 31.34 23.37
C GLY A 333 24.00 32.56 23.20
N ARG A 334 23.90 33.34 24.24
CA ARG A 334 23.17 34.60 24.38
C ARG A 334 23.61 35.66 23.35
#